data_8675a714a20f9d3fe967dc584a8301af
#
_entry.id   8675a714a20f9d3fe967dc584a8301af
#
_cell.length_a   1.000
_cell.length_b   1.000
_cell.length_c   1.000
_cell.angle_alpha   90.00
_cell.angle_beta   90.00
_cell.angle_gamma   90.00
#
_symmetry.space_group_name_H-M   'P 1'
#
loop_
_entity.id
_entity.type
_entity.pdbx_description
1 polymer ?
#
loop_
_entity_poly.entity_id
_entity_poly.type
_entity_poly.pdbx_seq_one_letter_code
_entity_poly.pdbx_strand_id
1 'polypeptide(L)'
;MVPAEEGRPAPIEFDECNHPDLRSSDIEVLRSLGQEEALAFQGLKRKMHIHQEKLSRALQRLEQIGLVTKTERGYALTAKGIEISQRWPVEEAKGHESILQSFIPGGVHPRLIANQLEGRWFGNLRWLGTREGSEETVLRWVTYDTEVEVDLRIRWGEIIVDTDAHDRDGMIDAFLAAQLIYAQLRGPWSDSWSPSQAPITT
;
A
#
# COMPACT_ATOMS: atom_id res chain seq x y z
N MET A 1 17.15 -1.44 -49.17
CA MET A 1 17.98 -1.97 -48.07
C MET A 1 17.33 -1.44 -46.79
N VAL A 2 16.41 -2.24 -46.22
CA VAL A 2 15.60 -1.89 -45.04
C VAL A 2 16.31 -2.49 -43.83
N PRO A 3 16.60 -1.73 -42.77
CA PRO A 3 17.26 -2.30 -41.61
C PRO A 3 16.22 -3.16 -40.82
N ALA A 4 16.71 -4.30 -40.36
CA ALA A 4 15.99 -5.32 -39.61
C ALA A 4 15.45 -4.73 -38.30
N GLU A 5 14.19 -5.05 -37.99
CA GLU A 5 13.60 -4.89 -36.69
C GLU A 5 14.25 -5.88 -35.71
N GLU A 6 15.23 -5.39 -34.92
CA GLU A 6 15.78 -6.14 -33.81
C GLU A 6 14.84 -6.11 -32.61
N GLY A 7 14.33 -7.29 -32.27
CA GLY A 7 14.21 -7.78 -30.92
C GLY A 7 13.15 -7.14 -30.03
N ARG A 8 11.86 -7.27 -30.33
CA ARG A 8 10.88 -7.37 -29.25
C ARG A 8 11.13 -8.69 -28.52
N PRO A 9 11.37 -8.68 -27.19
CA PRO A 9 11.34 -9.93 -26.45
C PRO A 9 9.96 -10.56 -26.63
N ALA A 10 9.94 -11.84 -26.99
CA ALA A 10 8.74 -12.63 -27.09
C ALA A 10 7.95 -12.52 -25.76
N PRO A 11 6.60 -12.49 -25.79
CA PRO A 11 5.81 -12.58 -24.57
C PRO A 11 6.26 -13.86 -23.84
N ILE A 12 6.71 -13.71 -22.60
CA ILE A 12 7.01 -14.86 -21.75
C ILE A 12 5.64 -15.52 -21.53
N GLU A 13 5.39 -16.62 -22.18
CA GLU A 13 4.26 -17.51 -21.87
C GLU A 13 4.52 -18.00 -20.44
N PHE A 14 3.83 -17.38 -19.49
CA PHE A 14 3.84 -17.81 -18.10
C PHE A 14 3.11 -19.15 -18.03
N ASP A 15 3.90 -20.21 -17.89
CA ASP A 15 3.40 -21.53 -17.57
C ASP A 15 2.76 -21.46 -16.18
N GLU A 16 1.42 -21.32 -16.13
CA GLU A 16 0.60 -21.29 -14.90
C GLU A 16 0.74 -22.59 -14.09
N CYS A 17 1.47 -23.57 -14.59
CA CYS A 17 1.47 -24.95 -14.14
C CYS A 17 2.65 -25.37 -13.28
N ASN A 18 3.54 -24.50 -12.83
CA ASN A 18 4.73 -24.96 -12.09
C ASN A 18 4.53 -25.09 -10.56
N HIS A 19 3.30 -24.93 -10.07
CA HIS A 19 2.90 -25.38 -8.74
C HIS A 19 1.50 -26.01 -8.85
N PRO A 20 1.40 -27.34 -9.00
CA PRO A 20 0.17 -28.06 -9.34
C PRO A 20 -0.97 -27.90 -8.31
N ASP A 21 -0.69 -27.33 -7.14
CA ASP A 21 -1.65 -27.21 -6.05
C ASP A 21 -2.23 -25.80 -5.84
N LEU A 22 -1.77 -24.76 -6.58
CA LEU A 22 -2.26 -23.38 -6.44
C LEU A 22 -3.42 -23.10 -7.40
N ARG A 23 -4.52 -22.61 -6.84
CA ARG A 23 -5.69 -22.16 -7.61
C ARG A 23 -5.52 -20.69 -8.01
N SER A 24 -6.24 -20.22 -9.02
CA SER A 24 -6.25 -18.81 -9.43
C SER A 24 -6.47 -17.85 -8.25
N SER A 25 -7.41 -18.19 -7.35
CA SER A 25 -7.65 -17.39 -6.14
C SER A 25 -6.47 -17.35 -5.16
N ASP A 26 -5.65 -18.38 -5.13
CA ASP A 26 -4.47 -18.45 -4.26
C ASP A 26 -3.36 -17.57 -4.83
N ILE A 27 -3.19 -17.56 -6.16
CA ILE A 27 -2.26 -16.70 -6.88
C ILE A 27 -2.64 -15.23 -6.70
N GLU A 28 -3.92 -14.88 -6.81
CA GLU A 28 -4.41 -13.52 -6.56
C GLU A 28 -4.13 -13.05 -5.13
N VAL A 29 -4.33 -13.92 -4.12
CA VAL A 29 -3.98 -13.62 -2.72
C VAL A 29 -2.48 -13.39 -2.56
N LEU A 30 -1.63 -14.26 -3.10
CA LEU A 30 -0.18 -14.13 -3.04
C LEU A 30 0.29 -12.84 -3.71
N ARG A 31 -0.26 -12.50 -4.88
CA ARG A 31 0.04 -11.26 -5.60
C ARG A 31 -0.37 -10.03 -4.78
N SER A 32 -1.56 -10.05 -4.18
CA SER A 32 -2.05 -8.95 -3.35
C SER A 32 -1.20 -8.75 -2.09
N LEU A 33 -0.76 -9.84 -1.43
CA LEU A 33 0.12 -9.80 -0.28
C LEU A 33 1.56 -9.44 -0.64
N GLY A 34 2.02 -9.76 -1.85
CA GLY A 34 3.38 -9.43 -2.32
C GLY A 34 3.63 -7.93 -2.47
N GLN A 35 2.59 -7.12 -2.51
CA GLN A 35 2.67 -5.66 -2.58
C GLN A 35 2.76 -4.98 -1.21
N GLU A 36 2.44 -5.70 -0.14
CA GLU A 36 2.28 -5.17 1.20
C GLU A 36 3.04 -6.02 2.22
N GLU A 37 3.50 -5.41 3.30
CA GLU A 37 4.12 -6.16 4.41
C GLU A 37 3.09 -7.08 5.10
N ALA A 38 1.90 -6.57 5.34
CA ALA A 38 0.77 -7.33 5.87
C ALA A 38 -0.57 -6.67 5.48
N LEU A 39 -1.58 -7.50 5.22
CA LEU A 39 -2.93 -7.06 4.90
C LEU A 39 -3.95 -7.65 5.87
N ALA A 40 -4.81 -6.80 6.42
CA ALA A 40 -5.96 -7.25 7.18
C ALA A 40 -6.93 -8.05 6.28
N PHE A 41 -7.65 -9.03 6.85
CA PHE A 41 -8.63 -9.83 6.11
C PHE A 41 -9.63 -8.99 5.32
N GLN A 42 -10.14 -7.93 5.94
CA GLN A 42 -11.07 -7.00 5.29
C GLN A 42 -10.41 -6.20 4.16
N GLY A 43 -9.12 -5.88 4.29
CA GLY A 43 -8.32 -5.26 3.22
C GLY A 43 -8.22 -6.18 2.00
N LEU A 44 -7.80 -7.43 2.22
CA LEU A 44 -7.74 -8.44 1.15
C LEU A 44 -9.09 -8.67 0.47
N LYS A 45 -10.17 -8.79 1.27
CA LYS A 45 -11.52 -8.96 0.73
C LYS A 45 -11.93 -7.81 -0.18
N ARG A 46 -11.60 -6.57 0.19
CA ARG A 46 -11.90 -5.38 -0.62
C ARG A 46 -11.06 -5.33 -1.88
N LYS A 47 -9.75 -5.48 -1.74
CA LYS A 47 -8.81 -5.42 -2.88
C LYS A 47 -9.09 -6.46 -3.96
N MET A 48 -9.52 -7.66 -3.55
CA MET A 48 -9.73 -8.77 -4.48
C MET A 48 -11.17 -8.92 -4.97
N HIS A 49 -12.12 -8.11 -4.46
CA HIS A 49 -13.56 -8.20 -4.81
C HIS A 49 -14.15 -9.63 -4.73
N ILE A 50 -13.60 -10.49 -3.87
CA ILE A 50 -14.03 -11.88 -3.76
C ILE A 50 -14.89 -12.12 -2.52
N HIS A 51 -15.73 -13.15 -2.63
CA HIS A 51 -16.59 -13.52 -1.52
C HIS A 51 -15.78 -14.01 -0.31
N GLN A 52 -16.18 -13.61 0.89
CA GLN A 52 -15.49 -13.89 2.15
C GLN A 52 -15.09 -15.36 2.34
N GLU A 53 -15.98 -16.27 1.99
CA GLU A 53 -15.74 -17.71 2.11
C GLU A 53 -14.63 -18.19 1.18
N LYS A 54 -14.61 -17.68 -0.06
CA LYS A 54 -13.57 -18.01 -1.06
C LYS A 54 -12.21 -17.52 -0.58
N LEU A 55 -12.13 -16.27 -0.05
CA LEU A 55 -10.91 -15.72 0.54
C LEU A 55 -10.44 -16.53 1.75
N SER A 56 -11.35 -16.85 2.68
CA SER A 56 -11.01 -17.63 3.87
C SER A 56 -10.41 -18.99 3.52
N ARG A 57 -11.00 -19.68 2.55
CA ARG A 57 -10.48 -20.97 2.07
C ARG A 57 -9.13 -20.84 1.37
N ALA A 58 -8.91 -19.78 0.59
CA ALA A 58 -7.63 -19.52 -0.05
C ALA A 58 -6.53 -19.26 1.00
N LEU A 59 -6.77 -18.36 1.95
CA LEU A 59 -5.84 -18.07 3.03
C LEU A 59 -5.50 -19.31 3.86
N GLN A 60 -6.50 -20.11 4.22
CA GLN A 60 -6.29 -21.36 4.97
C GLN A 60 -5.40 -22.34 4.20
N ARG A 61 -5.59 -22.51 2.90
CA ARG A 61 -4.71 -23.36 2.07
C ARG A 61 -3.29 -22.84 2.05
N LEU A 62 -3.15 -21.50 1.83
CA LEU A 62 -1.84 -20.85 1.76
C LEU A 62 -1.09 -20.91 3.09
N GLU A 63 -1.78 -20.83 4.22
CA GLU A 63 -1.20 -21.08 5.55
C GLU A 63 -0.75 -22.54 5.71
N GLN A 64 -1.57 -23.50 5.30
CA GLN A 64 -1.24 -24.93 5.37
C GLN A 64 0.02 -25.32 4.59
N ILE A 65 0.21 -24.71 3.40
CA ILE A 65 1.41 -24.94 2.58
C ILE A 65 2.58 -24.01 2.94
N GLY A 66 2.40 -23.15 3.96
CA GLY A 66 3.44 -22.30 4.52
C GLY A 66 3.85 -21.12 3.64
N LEU A 67 2.96 -20.62 2.77
CA LEU A 67 3.21 -19.45 1.93
C LEU A 67 2.74 -18.15 2.58
N VAL A 68 1.74 -18.23 3.44
CA VAL A 68 1.15 -17.10 4.16
C VAL A 68 1.18 -17.40 5.66
N THR A 69 1.35 -16.37 6.47
CA THR A 69 1.25 -16.46 7.93
C THR A 69 0.31 -15.37 8.45
N LYS A 70 -0.36 -15.67 9.57
CA LYS A 70 -1.18 -14.69 10.28
C LYS A 70 -0.32 -13.92 11.27
N THR A 71 -0.38 -12.60 11.23
CA THR A 71 0.33 -11.69 12.14
C THR A 71 -0.68 -10.84 12.93
N GLU A 72 -0.22 -10.01 13.85
CA GLU A 72 -1.07 -9.05 14.57
C GLU A 72 -1.68 -8.01 13.63
N ARG A 73 -1.00 -7.67 12.52
CA ARG A 73 -1.45 -6.72 11.50
C ARG A 73 -2.34 -7.34 10.41
N GLY A 74 -2.46 -8.66 10.40
CA GLY A 74 -3.23 -9.39 9.40
C GLY A 74 -2.48 -10.57 8.81
N TYR A 75 -2.57 -10.77 7.51
CA TYR A 75 -1.87 -11.84 6.78
C TYR A 75 -0.65 -11.28 6.06
N ALA A 76 0.47 -12.00 6.13
CA ALA A 76 1.73 -11.65 5.48
C ALA A 76 2.28 -12.85 4.72
N LEU A 77 3.13 -12.60 3.72
CA LEU A 77 3.89 -13.66 3.06
C LEU A 77 4.99 -14.19 4.00
N THR A 78 5.21 -15.49 3.97
CA THR A 78 6.43 -16.10 4.52
C THR A 78 7.61 -15.88 3.55
N ALA A 79 8.85 -16.18 3.97
CA ALA A 79 10.00 -16.16 3.08
C ALA A 79 9.78 -16.98 1.80
N LYS A 80 9.17 -18.17 1.93
CA LYS A 80 8.78 -19.02 0.80
C LYS A 80 7.68 -18.37 -0.06
N GLY A 81 6.71 -17.70 0.58
CA GLY A 81 5.66 -16.98 -0.12
C GLY A 81 6.20 -15.81 -0.93
N ILE A 82 7.17 -15.06 -0.40
CA ILE A 82 7.85 -13.98 -1.10
C ILE A 82 8.58 -14.51 -2.34
N GLU A 83 9.36 -15.58 -2.20
CA GLU A 83 10.09 -16.19 -3.33
C GLU A 83 9.14 -16.60 -4.46
N ILE A 84 8.00 -17.20 -4.11
CA ILE A 84 7.01 -17.62 -5.09
C ILE A 84 6.29 -16.41 -5.70
N SER A 85 5.91 -15.41 -4.90
CA SER A 85 5.19 -14.22 -5.39
C SER A 85 6.04 -13.40 -6.38
N GLN A 86 7.35 -13.37 -6.23
CA GLN A 86 8.27 -12.69 -7.15
C GLN A 86 8.29 -13.29 -8.57
N ARG A 87 7.81 -14.50 -8.75
CA ARG A 87 7.71 -15.14 -10.08
C ARG A 87 6.57 -14.56 -10.93
N TRP A 88 5.62 -13.85 -10.32
CA TRP A 88 4.56 -13.16 -11.04
C TRP A 88 4.86 -11.67 -11.09
N PRO A 89 4.94 -11.08 -12.29
CA PRO A 89 5.10 -9.63 -12.39
C PRO A 89 3.99 -8.95 -11.60
N VAL A 90 4.39 -8.10 -10.69
CA VAL A 90 3.47 -7.13 -10.10
C VAL A 90 3.01 -6.27 -11.26
N GLU A 91 1.71 -6.22 -11.55
CA GLU A 91 1.20 -5.15 -12.40
C GLU A 91 1.74 -3.84 -11.81
N GLU A 92 2.55 -3.13 -12.61
CA GLU A 92 3.05 -1.81 -12.24
C GLU A 92 1.83 -1.03 -11.73
N ALA A 93 1.98 -0.46 -10.55
CA ALA A 93 0.89 0.29 -9.92
C ALA A 93 0.32 1.24 -10.96
N LYS A 94 -0.98 1.14 -11.24
CA LYS A 94 -1.71 2.11 -12.05
C LYS A 94 -1.19 3.48 -11.65
N GLY A 95 -0.78 4.31 -12.61
CA GLY A 95 -0.07 5.54 -12.35
C GLY A 95 -0.76 6.35 -11.24
N HIS A 96 -0.10 6.41 -10.09
CA HIS A 96 -0.59 7.21 -8.97
C HIS A 96 -0.24 8.67 -9.23
N GLU A 97 -1.21 9.54 -9.07
CA GLU A 97 -1.02 10.98 -9.13
C GLU A 97 -0.79 11.53 -7.72
N SER A 98 0.23 12.37 -7.57
CA SER A 98 0.50 13.02 -6.29
C SER A 98 -0.45 14.21 -6.09
N ILE A 99 -1.27 14.14 -5.06
CA ILE A 99 -2.30 15.13 -4.74
C ILE A 99 -1.94 16.04 -3.57
N LEU A 100 -0.98 15.64 -2.73
CA LEU A 100 -0.49 16.44 -1.61
C LEU A 100 0.96 16.09 -1.31
N GLN A 101 1.78 17.11 -1.10
CA GLN A 101 3.14 16.96 -0.59
C GLN A 101 3.35 17.94 0.56
N SER A 102 4.02 17.50 1.62
CA SER A 102 4.36 18.36 2.77
C SER A 102 5.64 17.91 3.43
N PHE A 103 6.31 18.85 4.09
CA PHE A 103 7.51 18.57 4.83
C PHE A 103 7.20 18.11 6.26
N ILE A 104 8.01 17.19 6.75
CA ILE A 104 8.00 16.72 8.13
C ILE A 104 8.98 17.60 8.94
N PRO A 105 8.57 18.14 10.11
CA PRO A 105 9.49 18.86 10.99
C PRO A 105 10.71 18.03 11.35
N GLY A 106 11.89 18.68 11.43
CA GLY A 106 13.14 17.99 11.77
C GLY A 106 13.03 17.28 13.13
N GLY A 107 13.55 16.06 13.19
CA GLY A 107 13.53 15.22 14.39
C GLY A 107 12.33 14.28 14.52
N VAL A 108 11.32 14.38 13.66
CA VAL A 108 10.21 13.43 13.63
C VAL A 108 10.59 12.21 12.81
N HIS A 109 10.62 11.05 13.47
CA HIS A 109 10.93 9.79 12.79
C HIS A 109 9.72 9.31 11.97
N PRO A 110 9.90 8.88 10.69
CA PRO A 110 8.82 8.40 9.83
C PRO A 110 7.91 7.35 10.46
N ARG A 111 8.48 6.44 11.25
CA ARG A 111 7.72 5.39 11.94
C ARG A 111 6.74 5.91 12.99
N LEU A 112 7.01 7.05 13.61
CA LEU A 112 6.08 7.67 14.57
C LEU A 112 4.82 8.16 13.84
N ILE A 113 4.99 8.69 12.63
CA ILE A 113 3.88 9.10 11.77
C ILE A 113 3.07 7.88 11.35
N ALA A 114 3.74 6.84 10.87
CA ALA A 114 3.10 5.61 10.46
C ALA A 114 2.25 5.02 11.60
N ASN A 115 2.81 4.87 12.80
CA ASN A 115 2.12 4.31 13.96
C ASN A 115 0.87 5.11 14.38
N GLN A 116 0.84 6.43 14.15
CA GLN A 116 -0.32 7.26 14.45
C GLN A 116 -1.50 7.03 13.50
N LEU A 117 -1.22 6.63 12.28
CA LEU A 117 -2.22 6.52 11.22
C LEU A 117 -2.61 5.08 10.92
N GLU A 118 -1.76 4.12 11.28
CA GLU A 118 -1.95 2.71 11.02
C GLU A 118 -3.27 2.20 11.61
N GLY A 119 -4.04 1.48 10.79
CA GLY A 119 -5.35 0.94 11.15
C GLY A 119 -6.49 1.97 11.22
N ARG A 120 -6.24 3.27 11.04
CA ARG A 120 -7.28 4.31 11.07
C ARG A 120 -8.05 4.40 9.76
N TRP A 121 -9.26 4.90 9.86
CA TRP A 121 -10.16 5.16 8.75
C TRP A 121 -10.35 6.67 8.61
N PHE A 122 -10.42 7.16 7.37
CA PHE A 122 -10.55 8.59 7.07
C PHE A 122 -11.74 8.83 6.14
N GLY A 123 -12.83 9.36 6.67
CA GLY A 123 -14.05 9.58 5.88
C GLY A 123 -14.53 8.29 5.21
N ASN A 124 -14.51 8.27 3.88
CA ASN A 124 -14.86 7.11 3.03
C ASN A 124 -13.74 6.09 2.90
N LEU A 125 -12.51 6.43 3.30
CA LEU A 125 -11.35 5.54 3.20
C LEU A 125 -11.31 4.50 4.30
N ARG A 126 -11.03 3.27 3.91
CA ARG A 126 -10.82 2.12 4.77
C ARG A 126 -9.36 1.72 4.73
N TRP A 127 -8.81 1.43 5.88
CA TRP A 127 -7.45 0.93 6.01
C TRP A 127 -7.22 -0.33 5.16
N LEU A 128 -6.19 -0.31 4.33
CA LEU A 128 -5.79 -1.45 3.50
C LEU A 128 -4.56 -2.16 4.08
N GLY A 129 -3.48 -1.44 4.36
CA GLY A 129 -2.25 -2.02 4.89
C GLY A 129 -1.06 -1.07 4.92
N THR A 130 0.09 -1.60 5.36
CA THR A 130 1.39 -0.92 5.37
C THR A 130 2.38 -1.70 4.51
N ARG A 131 3.19 -0.97 3.75
CA ARG A 131 4.38 -1.49 3.06
C ARG A 131 5.60 -0.76 3.59
N GLU A 132 6.56 -1.49 4.16
CA GLU A 132 7.84 -0.94 4.59
C GLU A 132 8.90 -1.20 3.51
N GLY A 133 9.53 -0.12 3.04
CA GLY A 133 10.70 -0.16 2.16
C GLY A 133 11.95 0.32 2.91
N SER A 134 13.12 0.24 2.26
CA SER A 134 14.39 0.70 2.85
C SER A 134 14.44 2.21 3.09
N GLU A 135 13.77 3.00 2.26
CA GLU A 135 13.82 4.46 2.27
C GLU A 135 12.48 5.12 2.56
N GLU A 136 11.38 4.37 2.47
CA GLU A 136 10.03 4.89 2.68
C GLU A 136 9.12 3.87 3.34
N THR A 137 8.12 4.39 4.05
CA THR A 137 6.96 3.62 4.56
C THR A 137 5.73 4.11 3.81
N VAL A 138 4.95 3.20 3.25
CA VAL A 138 3.71 3.50 2.53
C VAL A 138 2.54 2.97 3.33
N LEU A 139 1.63 3.86 3.70
CA LEU A 139 0.34 3.53 4.30
C LEU A 139 -0.73 3.62 3.22
N ARG A 140 -1.60 2.62 3.14
CA ARG A 140 -2.57 2.50 2.06
C ARG A 140 -3.99 2.44 2.57
N TRP A 141 -4.85 3.14 1.88
CA TRP A 141 -6.30 3.13 2.08
C TRP A 141 -7.02 2.90 0.75
N VAL A 142 -8.26 2.49 0.86
CA VAL A 142 -9.14 2.31 -0.29
C VAL A 142 -10.54 2.82 0.06
N THR A 143 -11.24 3.38 -0.91
CA THR A 143 -12.64 3.77 -0.73
C THR A 143 -13.52 2.56 -0.42
N TYR A 144 -14.72 2.81 0.15
CA TYR A 144 -15.61 1.73 0.56
C TYR A 144 -16.02 0.82 -0.61
N ASP A 145 -16.23 1.39 -1.79
CA ASP A 145 -16.50 0.70 -3.06
C ASP A 145 -15.28 0.05 -3.70
N THR A 146 -14.06 0.35 -3.19
CA THR A 146 -12.77 -0.16 -3.68
C THR A 146 -12.34 0.36 -5.04
N GLU A 147 -12.91 1.48 -5.48
CA GLU A 147 -12.61 2.06 -6.79
C GLU A 147 -11.38 2.97 -6.77
N VAL A 148 -11.08 3.59 -5.60
CA VAL A 148 -9.97 4.55 -5.44
C VAL A 148 -9.05 4.11 -4.32
N GLU A 149 -7.75 4.00 -4.63
CA GLU A 149 -6.69 3.82 -3.64
C GLU A 149 -6.04 5.18 -3.31
N VAL A 150 -5.67 5.35 -2.04
CA VAL A 150 -4.92 6.50 -1.54
C VAL A 150 -3.73 6.00 -0.75
N ASP A 151 -2.54 6.38 -1.19
CA ASP A 151 -1.27 6.01 -0.58
C ASP A 151 -0.63 7.22 0.10
N LEU A 152 -0.23 7.08 1.36
CA LEU A 152 0.64 8.04 2.04
C LEU A 152 2.05 7.48 2.09
N ARG A 153 2.95 8.06 1.32
CA ARG A 153 4.39 7.77 1.37
C ARG A 153 5.07 8.65 2.39
N ILE A 154 5.75 8.05 3.33
CA ILE A 154 6.47 8.73 4.39
C ILE A 154 7.96 8.47 4.19
N ARG A 155 8.72 9.53 3.92
CA ARG A 155 10.17 9.54 3.80
C ARG A 155 10.79 10.41 4.88
N TRP A 156 12.10 10.37 5.02
CA TRP A 156 12.79 11.34 5.85
C TRP A 156 12.59 12.77 5.34
N GLY A 157 11.95 13.61 6.16
CA GLY A 157 11.71 15.02 5.86
C GLY A 157 10.46 15.31 5.03
N GLU A 158 9.75 14.32 4.50
CA GLU A 158 8.56 14.57 3.68
C GLU A 158 7.48 13.50 3.77
N ILE A 159 6.26 13.93 3.49
CA ILE A 159 5.11 13.05 3.21
C ILE A 159 4.53 13.40 1.85
N ILE A 160 4.10 12.38 1.13
CA ILE A 160 3.45 12.50 -0.17
C ILE A 160 2.17 11.66 -0.14
N VAL A 161 1.05 12.25 -0.54
CA VAL A 161 -0.21 11.52 -0.72
C VAL A 161 -0.46 11.36 -2.20
N ASP A 162 -0.59 10.12 -2.63
CA ASP A 162 -0.87 9.74 -4.01
C ASP A 162 -2.22 9.04 -4.11
N THR A 163 -2.80 9.05 -5.32
CA THR A 163 -4.04 8.33 -5.61
C THR A 163 -4.01 7.75 -7.01
N ASP A 164 -4.74 6.65 -7.21
CA ASP A 164 -5.02 6.05 -8.52
C ASP A 164 -6.36 6.53 -9.11
N ALA A 165 -7.01 7.53 -8.50
CA ALA A 165 -8.23 8.11 -9.02
C ALA A 165 -8.01 8.75 -10.39
N HIS A 166 -8.91 8.48 -11.35
CA HIS A 166 -8.84 9.04 -12.70
C HIS A 166 -10.07 9.88 -13.06
N ASP A 167 -11.16 9.74 -12.33
CA ASP A 167 -12.37 10.51 -12.52
C ASP A 167 -12.48 11.65 -11.49
N ARG A 168 -13.44 12.54 -11.74
CA ARG A 168 -13.63 13.72 -10.91
C ARG A 168 -14.08 13.39 -9.49
N ASP A 169 -14.96 12.43 -9.34
CA ASP A 169 -15.56 12.09 -8.04
C ASP A 169 -14.55 11.38 -7.17
N GLY A 170 -13.81 10.42 -7.73
CA GLY A 170 -12.68 9.77 -7.07
C GLY A 170 -11.58 10.73 -6.65
N MET A 171 -11.23 11.72 -7.49
CA MET A 171 -10.26 12.77 -7.13
C MET A 171 -10.75 13.64 -5.98
N ILE A 172 -12.05 13.96 -5.92
CA ILE A 172 -12.63 14.72 -4.79
C ILE A 172 -12.51 13.90 -3.51
N ASP A 173 -12.88 12.64 -3.53
CA ASP A 173 -12.78 11.73 -2.38
C ASP A 173 -11.34 11.58 -1.91
N ALA A 174 -10.40 11.36 -2.83
CA ALA A 174 -8.98 11.27 -2.52
C ALA A 174 -8.44 12.57 -1.89
N PHE A 175 -8.84 13.74 -2.42
CA PHE A 175 -8.40 15.03 -1.89
C PHE A 175 -8.94 15.30 -0.50
N LEU A 176 -10.23 15.03 -0.25
CA LEU A 176 -10.84 15.15 1.07
C LEU A 176 -10.16 14.21 2.08
N ALA A 177 -9.85 13.00 1.68
CA ALA A 177 -9.11 12.05 2.49
C ALA A 177 -7.70 12.52 2.82
N ALA A 178 -6.97 13.05 1.84
CA ALA A 178 -5.64 13.63 2.04
C ALA A 178 -5.67 14.78 3.07
N GLN A 179 -6.70 15.64 3.01
CA GLN A 179 -6.89 16.71 4.00
C GLN A 179 -7.13 16.15 5.41
N LEU A 180 -7.94 15.10 5.57
CA LEU A 180 -8.20 14.46 6.86
C LEU A 180 -6.93 13.80 7.44
N ILE A 181 -6.17 13.09 6.60
CA ILE A 181 -4.89 12.50 6.98
C ILE A 181 -3.93 13.59 7.45
N TYR A 182 -3.79 14.66 6.67
CA TYR A 182 -2.90 15.78 6.99
C TYR A 182 -3.31 16.51 8.26
N ALA A 183 -4.61 16.75 8.46
CA ALA A 183 -5.13 17.38 9.68
C ALA A 183 -4.79 16.55 10.93
N GLN A 184 -4.84 15.22 10.83
CA GLN A 184 -4.48 14.32 11.93
C GLN A 184 -2.99 14.43 12.30
N LEU A 185 -2.13 14.68 11.31
CA LEU A 185 -0.69 14.81 11.51
C LEU A 185 -0.30 16.17 12.12
N ARG A 186 -1.03 17.24 11.78
CA ARG A 186 -0.72 18.59 12.26
C ARG A 186 -0.89 18.76 13.77
N GLY A 187 -1.81 18.05 14.39
CA GLY A 187 -2.07 18.17 15.84
C GLY A 187 -0.81 17.99 16.70
N PRO A 188 -0.07 16.89 16.56
CA PRO A 188 1.17 16.64 17.31
C PRO A 188 2.32 17.58 16.93
N TRP A 189 2.31 18.18 15.74
CA TRP A 189 3.39 19.05 15.26
C TRP A 189 3.23 20.49 15.68
N SER A 190 2.00 20.94 15.97
CA SER A 190 1.73 22.32 16.42
C SER A 190 2.35 22.62 17.78
N ASP A 191 2.47 21.63 18.67
CA ASP A 191 3.04 21.79 20.01
C ASP A 191 4.57 21.80 20.00
N SER A 192 5.20 21.28 18.94
CA SER A 192 6.67 21.28 18.80
C SER A 192 7.23 22.53 18.13
N TRP A 193 6.37 23.38 17.57
CA TRP A 193 6.77 24.60 16.88
C TRP A 193 6.47 25.85 17.72
N SER A 194 7.07 25.94 18.90
CA SER A 194 7.29 27.25 19.56
C SER A 194 8.52 27.87 18.92
N PRO A 195 8.41 29.00 18.20
CA PRO A 195 9.60 29.73 17.78
C PRO A 195 10.36 30.12 19.03
N SER A 196 11.56 29.56 19.19
CA SER A 196 12.49 29.96 20.22
C SER A 196 12.62 31.47 20.18
N GLN A 197 12.11 32.15 21.21
CA GLN A 197 12.35 33.57 21.43
C GLN A 197 13.86 33.71 21.61
N ALA A 198 14.56 34.14 20.59
CA ALA A 198 15.93 34.62 20.73
C ALA A 198 15.89 35.81 21.74
N PRO A 199 16.72 35.80 22.79
CA PRO A 199 16.80 36.92 23.68
C PRO A 199 17.29 38.15 22.90
N ILE A 200 16.45 39.17 22.84
CA ILE A 200 16.87 40.50 22.37
C ILE A 200 17.83 41.02 23.40
N THR A 201 19.11 40.95 23.11
CA THR A 201 20.15 41.63 23.91
C THR A 201 20.12 43.12 23.54
N THR A 202 19.71 43.94 24.46
CA THR A 202 19.79 45.42 24.44
C THR A 202 21.22 45.85 24.72
#